data_2fedbf670c0fee126399f3e838692013
#
_entry.id   2fedbf670c0fee126399f3e838692013
#
_cell.length_a   1.000
_cell.length_b   1.000
_cell.length_c   1.000
_cell.angle_alpha   90.00
_cell.angle_beta   90.00
_cell.angle_gamma   90.00
#
_symmetry.space_group_name_H-M   'P 1'
#
loop_
_entity.id
_entity.type
_entity.pdbx_description
1 polymer ?
#
loop_
_entity_poly.entity_id
_entity_poly.type
_entity_poly.pdbx_seq_one_letter_code
_entity_poly.pdbx_strand_id
1 'polypeptide(L)'
;MKSEEIKSDDGKIIAIIVKANFRKNGANFVSKEDFPLQLGISCYKKGDKIRSHFHIDKKLEINKIQEVVHFESGRAKVNLYDLNGVKFKSVELSMGDTVLFVDGGHGFTILEDTKLVEVKQGPYFGKDKDKVMISESR
;
A
#
# COMPACT_ATOMS: atom_id res chain seq x y z
N MET A 1 -17.30 -7.38 -0.75
CA MET A 1 -16.40 -6.44 -0.06
C MET A 1 -15.46 -5.82 -1.05
N LYS A 2 -15.13 -4.59 -0.84
CA LYS A 2 -14.32 -3.80 -1.78
C LYS A 2 -13.12 -3.20 -1.08
N SER A 3 -12.04 -3.02 -1.84
CA SER A 3 -10.98 -2.10 -1.48
C SER A 3 -11.47 -0.66 -1.66
N GLU A 4 -10.80 0.28 -1.01
CA GLU A 4 -11.12 1.69 -1.12
C GLU A 4 -9.97 2.43 -1.80
N GLU A 5 -10.26 3.09 -2.94
CA GLU A 5 -9.32 3.99 -3.58
C GLU A 5 -9.43 5.38 -2.96
N ILE A 6 -8.31 5.93 -2.50
CA ILE A 6 -8.24 7.28 -1.98
C ILE A 6 -7.61 8.16 -3.06
N LYS A 7 -8.37 9.14 -3.52
CA LYS A 7 -7.93 10.06 -4.59
C LYS A 7 -7.70 11.45 -4.04
N SER A 8 -6.69 12.11 -4.56
CA SER A 8 -6.49 13.54 -4.34
C SER A 8 -7.54 14.36 -5.05
N ASP A 9 -7.59 15.66 -4.76
CA ASP A 9 -8.63 16.55 -5.31
C ASP A 9 -8.62 16.61 -6.84
N ASP A 10 -7.46 16.39 -7.46
CA ASP A 10 -7.31 16.33 -8.93
C ASP A 10 -7.58 14.92 -9.52
N GLY A 11 -8.10 14.00 -8.71
CA GLY A 11 -8.52 12.67 -9.17
C GLY A 11 -7.43 11.62 -9.28
N LYS A 12 -6.22 11.91 -8.81
CA LYS A 12 -5.11 10.93 -8.80
C LYS A 12 -5.29 9.93 -7.67
N ILE A 13 -5.10 8.64 -7.94
CA ILE A 13 -5.11 7.61 -6.90
C ILE A 13 -3.83 7.75 -6.09
N ILE A 14 -3.96 8.01 -4.80
CA ILE A 14 -2.82 8.16 -3.88
C ILE A 14 -2.62 6.87 -3.09
N ALA A 15 -3.71 6.23 -2.67
CA ALA A 15 -3.62 5.00 -1.89
C ALA A 15 -4.81 4.09 -2.17
N ILE A 16 -4.61 2.79 -1.94
CA ILE A 16 -5.68 1.79 -1.95
C ILE A 16 -5.66 1.11 -0.59
N ILE A 17 -6.80 1.12 0.09
CA ILE A 17 -6.95 0.55 1.43
C ILE A 17 -7.77 -0.73 1.36
N VAL A 18 -7.27 -1.78 2.02
CA VAL A 18 -7.99 -3.03 2.22
C VAL A 18 -8.14 -3.24 3.72
N LYS A 19 -9.36 -3.22 4.21
CA LYS A 19 -9.64 -3.41 5.63
C LYS A 19 -9.47 -4.87 6.03
N ALA A 20 -9.16 -5.11 7.31
CA ALA A 20 -8.91 -6.43 7.88
C ALA A 20 -10.05 -7.43 7.64
N ASN A 21 -11.27 -6.95 7.50
CA ASN A 21 -12.44 -7.80 7.30
C ASN A 21 -12.72 -8.12 5.82
N PHE A 22 -11.86 -7.72 4.91
CA PHE A 22 -12.00 -8.06 3.50
C PHE A 22 -11.98 -9.58 3.32
N ARG A 23 -12.99 -10.11 2.66
CA ARG A 23 -13.11 -11.55 2.35
C ARG A 23 -13.74 -11.70 0.97
N LYS A 24 -13.01 -12.34 0.10
CA LYS A 24 -13.50 -12.72 -1.23
C LYS A 24 -12.71 -13.96 -1.66
N ASN A 25 -13.41 -15.03 -2.03
CA ASN A 25 -12.75 -16.28 -2.41
C ASN A 25 -11.82 -16.10 -3.59
N GLY A 26 -10.72 -16.84 -3.58
CA GLY A 26 -9.71 -16.83 -4.61
C GLY A 26 -8.71 -15.70 -4.48
N ALA A 27 -7.91 -15.51 -5.50
CA ALA A 27 -6.93 -14.45 -5.58
C ALA A 27 -7.61 -13.16 -6.07
N ASN A 28 -7.44 -12.08 -5.32
CA ASN A 28 -8.07 -10.80 -5.63
C ASN A 28 -7.01 -9.72 -5.62
N PHE A 29 -6.62 -9.25 -6.81
CA PHE A 29 -5.69 -8.13 -6.92
C PHE A 29 -6.48 -6.83 -6.94
N VAL A 30 -6.17 -5.95 -6.00
CA VAL A 30 -6.85 -4.66 -5.82
C VAL A 30 -6.14 -3.53 -6.56
N SER A 31 -4.89 -3.75 -6.95
CA SER A 31 -4.11 -2.83 -7.76
C SER A 31 -4.52 -2.90 -9.23
N LYS A 32 -4.29 -1.81 -9.97
CA LYS A 32 -4.45 -1.84 -11.43
C LYS A 32 -3.34 -2.67 -12.06
N GLU A 33 -3.64 -3.32 -13.16
CA GLU A 33 -2.71 -4.25 -13.83
C GLU A 33 -1.41 -3.58 -14.28
N ASP A 34 -1.44 -2.29 -14.56
CA ASP A 34 -0.28 -1.52 -15.01
C ASP A 34 0.55 -0.92 -13.86
N PHE A 35 0.15 -1.14 -12.61
CA PHE A 35 0.94 -0.68 -11.47
C PHE A 35 2.23 -1.50 -11.34
N PRO A 36 3.35 -0.85 -11.01
CA PRO A 36 4.63 -1.56 -10.86
C PRO A 36 4.69 -2.50 -9.64
N LEU A 37 3.77 -2.34 -8.69
CA LEU A 37 3.61 -3.23 -7.55
C LEU A 37 2.16 -3.73 -7.51
N GLN A 38 1.99 -5.03 -7.40
CA GLN A 38 0.68 -5.65 -7.38
C GLN A 38 0.35 -6.11 -5.96
N LEU A 39 -0.79 -5.65 -5.44
CA LEU A 39 -1.31 -6.08 -4.14
C LEU A 39 -2.49 -7.01 -4.34
N GLY A 40 -2.35 -8.25 -3.91
CA GLY A 40 -3.41 -9.25 -3.93
C GLY A 40 -3.80 -9.68 -2.53
N ILE A 41 -5.08 -9.82 -2.30
CA ILE A 41 -5.65 -10.42 -1.09
C ILE A 41 -6.33 -11.71 -1.50
N SER A 42 -5.83 -12.82 -1.00
CA SER A 42 -6.31 -14.14 -1.40
C SER A 42 -6.98 -14.86 -0.23
N CYS A 43 -8.15 -15.40 -0.49
CA CYS A 43 -8.91 -16.14 0.50
C CYS A 43 -9.23 -17.53 -0.05
N TYR A 44 -8.81 -18.57 0.68
CA TYR A 44 -8.99 -19.95 0.27
C TYR A 44 -9.64 -20.75 1.38
N LYS A 45 -10.34 -21.81 1.00
CA LYS A 45 -10.93 -22.76 1.93
C LYS A 45 -9.97 -23.91 2.21
N LYS A 46 -10.16 -24.58 3.35
CA LYS A 46 -9.41 -25.79 3.66
C LYS A 46 -9.56 -26.80 2.51
N GLY A 47 -8.44 -27.31 2.02
CA GLY A 47 -8.40 -28.28 0.93
C GLY A 47 -8.18 -27.66 -0.45
N ASP A 48 -8.36 -26.36 -0.59
CA ASP A 48 -8.00 -25.68 -1.83
C ASP A 48 -6.50 -25.85 -2.09
N LYS A 49 -6.15 -25.89 -3.36
CA LYS A 49 -4.75 -25.96 -3.77
C LYS A 49 -4.40 -24.82 -4.70
N ILE A 50 -3.29 -24.19 -4.44
CA ILE A 50 -2.65 -23.27 -5.37
C ILE A 50 -1.59 -24.10 -6.09
N ARG A 51 -1.76 -24.25 -7.39
CA ARG A 51 -0.83 -25.06 -8.18
C ARG A 51 0.58 -24.47 -8.11
N SER A 52 1.56 -25.33 -7.81
CA SER A 52 2.97 -24.90 -7.79
C SER A 52 3.37 -24.36 -9.14
N HIS A 53 4.12 -23.26 -9.14
CA HIS A 53 4.46 -22.54 -10.36
C HIS A 53 5.74 -21.75 -10.21
N PHE A 54 6.32 -21.40 -11.33
CA PHE A 54 7.38 -20.41 -11.43
C PHE A 54 6.81 -19.13 -11.98
N HIS A 55 7.33 -17.98 -11.55
CA HIS A 55 7.09 -16.73 -12.25
C HIS A 55 8.07 -16.63 -13.43
N ILE A 56 7.58 -16.15 -14.56
CA ILE A 56 8.40 -15.96 -15.74
C ILE A 56 9.26 -14.72 -15.56
N ASP A 57 10.57 -14.89 -15.64
CA ASP A 57 11.51 -13.77 -15.57
C ASP A 57 11.28 -12.83 -16.75
N LYS A 58 11.30 -11.56 -16.48
CA LYS A 58 11.15 -10.52 -17.48
C LYS A 58 11.91 -9.28 -17.07
N LYS A 59 12.31 -8.51 -18.05
CA LYS A 59 12.90 -7.21 -17.81
C LYS A 59 11.78 -6.22 -17.47
N LEU A 60 11.90 -5.59 -16.32
CA LEU A 60 10.92 -4.61 -15.85
C LEU A 60 11.54 -3.22 -15.87
N GLU A 61 10.78 -2.25 -16.35
CA GLU A 61 11.10 -0.84 -16.22
C GLU A 61 10.18 -0.23 -15.19
N ILE A 62 10.76 0.30 -14.11
CA ILE A 62 10.00 0.85 -12.98
C ILE A 62 10.30 2.33 -12.87
N ASN A 63 9.28 3.15 -13.11
CA ASN A 63 9.40 4.60 -13.08
C ASN A 63 8.80 5.23 -11.82
N LYS A 64 8.15 4.43 -10.99
CA LYS A 64 7.47 4.89 -9.78
C LYS A 64 7.62 3.87 -8.67
N ILE A 65 8.01 4.34 -7.51
CA ILE A 65 8.07 3.48 -6.32
C ILE A 65 6.70 3.46 -5.66
N GLN A 66 6.21 2.26 -5.41
CA GLN A 66 5.00 2.03 -4.65
C GLN A 66 5.37 1.20 -3.41
N GLU A 67 4.54 1.26 -2.38
CA GLU A 67 4.80 0.58 -1.13
C GLU A 67 3.52 -0.02 -0.58
N VAL A 68 3.61 -1.26 -0.12
CA VAL A 68 2.55 -1.91 0.65
C VAL A 68 2.92 -1.86 2.12
N VAL A 69 1.99 -1.44 2.94
CA VAL A 69 2.14 -1.49 4.41
C VAL A 69 0.97 -2.29 4.98
N HIS A 70 1.32 -3.33 5.73
CA HIS A 70 0.35 -4.17 6.43
C HIS A 70 0.48 -3.95 7.94
N PHE A 71 -0.63 -3.67 8.60
CA PHE A 71 -0.69 -3.50 10.04
C PHE A 71 -0.80 -4.86 10.71
N GLU A 72 0.30 -5.38 11.22
CA GLU A 72 0.29 -6.62 11.97
C GLU A 72 -0.33 -6.43 13.35
N SER A 73 -0.06 -5.28 13.97
CA SER A 73 -0.65 -4.89 15.26
C SER A 73 -0.63 -3.37 15.39
N GLY A 74 -1.44 -2.87 16.31
CA GLY A 74 -1.48 -1.45 16.64
C GLY A 74 -2.43 -0.64 15.81
N ARG A 75 -2.22 0.69 15.83
CA ARG A 75 -3.10 1.64 15.18
C ARG A 75 -2.35 2.93 14.88
N ALA A 76 -2.58 3.47 13.70
CA ALA A 76 -1.96 4.73 13.29
C ALA A 76 -2.92 5.56 12.45
N LYS A 77 -2.71 6.85 12.49
CA LYS A 77 -3.31 7.78 11.55
C LYS A 77 -2.37 7.90 10.36
N VAL A 78 -2.87 7.59 9.18
CA VAL A 78 -2.12 7.68 7.92
C VAL A 78 -2.46 9.00 7.26
N ASN A 79 -1.47 9.85 7.10
CA ASN A 79 -1.60 11.14 6.45
C ASN A 79 -1.25 11.02 4.98
N LEU A 80 -2.13 11.49 4.11
CA LEU A 80 -1.98 11.38 2.66
C LEU A 80 -1.78 12.77 2.04
N TYR A 81 -0.82 12.83 1.13
CA TYR A 81 -0.40 14.05 0.45
C TYR A 81 -0.53 13.88 -1.06
N ASP A 82 -0.95 14.93 -1.73
CA ASP A 82 -1.05 14.94 -3.20
C ASP A 82 0.34 15.02 -3.84
N LEU A 83 0.39 15.10 -5.16
CA LEU A 83 1.64 15.16 -5.92
C LEU A 83 2.43 16.45 -5.67
N ASN A 84 1.80 17.47 -5.12
CA ASN A 84 2.44 18.74 -4.75
C ASN A 84 2.89 18.76 -3.29
N GLY A 85 2.71 17.66 -2.56
CA GLY A 85 3.08 17.56 -1.15
C GLY A 85 2.09 18.22 -0.21
N VAL A 86 0.86 18.47 -0.65
CA VAL A 86 -0.20 19.06 0.17
C VAL A 86 -1.03 17.95 0.79
N LYS A 87 -1.15 17.99 2.12
CA LYS A 87 -1.98 17.03 2.85
C LYS A 87 -3.45 17.28 2.50
N PHE A 88 -4.14 16.22 2.07
CA PHE A 88 -5.55 16.34 1.69
C PHE A 88 -6.46 15.39 2.48
N LYS A 89 -5.90 14.37 3.14
CA LYS A 89 -6.70 13.39 3.87
C LYS A 89 -5.88 12.67 4.92
N SER A 90 -6.56 12.25 5.99
CA SER A 90 -6.02 11.30 6.96
C SER A 90 -7.03 10.18 7.15
N VAL A 91 -6.52 8.95 7.32
CA VAL A 91 -7.33 7.78 7.62
C VAL A 91 -6.69 7.02 8.77
N GLU A 92 -7.50 6.41 9.64
CA GLU A 92 -6.99 5.54 10.67
C GLU A 92 -6.98 4.10 10.18
N LEU A 93 -5.84 3.43 10.35
CA LEU A 93 -5.68 2.01 10.06
C LEU A 93 -5.22 1.29 11.32
N SER A 94 -5.63 0.04 11.46
CA SER A 94 -5.35 -0.79 12.62
C SER A 94 -5.07 -2.23 12.22
N MET A 95 -4.84 -3.07 13.21
CA MET A 95 -4.46 -4.48 13.02
C MET A 95 -5.27 -5.17 11.92
N GLY A 96 -4.56 -5.76 10.97
CA GLY A 96 -5.12 -6.49 9.84
C GLY A 96 -5.40 -5.65 8.60
N ASP A 97 -5.36 -4.32 8.72
CA ASP A 97 -5.52 -3.43 7.56
C ASP A 97 -4.27 -3.40 6.71
N THR A 98 -4.45 -3.23 5.41
CA THR A 98 -3.35 -3.12 4.44
C THR A 98 -3.57 -1.89 3.57
N VAL A 99 -2.50 -1.17 3.27
CA VAL A 99 -2.54 -0.04 2.35
C VAL A 99 -1.47 -0.19 1.28
N LEU A 100 -1.84 0.09 0.04
CA LEU A 100 -0.90 0.27 -1.07
C LEU A 100 -0.79 1.78 -1.33
N PHE A 101 0.39 2.33 -1.10
CA PHE A 101 0.70 3.71 -1.49
C PHE A 101 1.07 3.72 -2.97
N VAL A 102 0.25 4.40 -3.75
CA VAL A 102 0.32 4.37 -5.21
C VAL A 102 1.15 5.54 -5.73
N ASP A 103 0.93 6.72 -5.18
CA ASP A 103 1.53 7.97 -5.65
C ASP A 103 1.47 9.04 -4.57
N GLY A 104 2.04 10.21 -4.81
CA GLY A 104 2.06 11.30 -3.85
C GLY A 104 2.89 10.95 -2.61
N GLY A 105 2.49 11.49 -1.48
CA GLY A 105 3.20 11.30 -0.23
C GLY A 105 2.34 10.70 0.87
N HIS A 106 3.01 10.15 1.86
CA HIS A 106 2.34 9.60 3.04
C HIS A 106 3.21 9.75 4.29
N GLY A 107 2.55 9.74 5.43
CA GLY A 107 3.20 9.72 6.73
C GLY A 107 2.30 9.05 7.75
N PHE A 108 2.86 8.75 8.91
CA PHE A 108 2.14 8.06 9.99
C PHE A 108 2.25 8.86 11.28
N THR A 109 1.13 8.95 11.98
CA THR A 109 1.11 9.32 13.39
C THR A 109 0.70 8.08 14.15
N ILE A 110 1.61 7.55 14.96
CA ILE A 110 1.39 6.30 15.68
C ILE A 110 0.52 6.60 16.90
N LEU A 111 -0.62 5.92 17.01
CA LEU A 111 -1.61 6.16 18.06
C LEU A 111 -1.52 5.16 19.22
N GLU A 112 -0.87 4.02 18.99
CA GLU A 112 -0.54 3.02 20.00
C GLU A 112 0.65 2.22 19.50
N ASP A 113 1.24 1.35 20.32
CA ASP A 113 2.38 0.53 19.87
C ASP A 113 2.00 -0.25 18.62
N THR A 114 2.76 -0.11 17.56
CA THR A 114 2.40 -0.59 16.22
C THR A 114 3.53 -1.37 15.59
N LYS A 115 3.20 -2.50 14.99
CA LYS A 115 4.10 -3.26 14.13
C LYS A 115 3.57 -3.25 12.71
N LEU A 116 4.40 -2.78 11.79
CA LEU A 116 4.10 -2.70 10.36
C LEU A 116 4.98 -3.69 9.60
N VAL A 117 4.41 -4.30 8.57
CA VAL A 117 5.17 -5.03 7.54
C VAL A 117 5.13 -4.18 6.28
N GLU A 118 6.30 -3.83 5.77
CA GLU A 118 6.44 -2.94 4.63
C GLU A 118 7.09 -3.67 3.47
N VAL A 119 6.54 -3.52 2.27
CA VAL A 119 7.05 -4.12 1.03
C VAL A 119 7.13 -3.03 -0.04
N LYS A 120 8.29 -2.85 -0.64
CA LYS A 120 8.46 -1.93 -1.77
C LYS A 120 9.49 -2.49 -2.75
N GLN A 121 9.55 -1.92 -3.94
CA GLN A 121 10.55 -2.35 -4.92
C GLN A 121 11.96 -2.05 -4.42
N GLY A 122 12.89 -2.98 -4.66
CA GLY A 122 14.32 -2.77 -4.54
C GLY A 122 14.94 -2.48 -5.90
N PRO A 123 16.27 -2.36 -5.97
CA PRO A 123 17.19 -2.38 -4.83
C PRO A 123 17.18 -1.08 -4.01
N TYR A 124 17.83 -1.11 -2.85
CA TYR A 124 17.91 0.04 -1.95
C TYR A 124 19.29 0.70 -2.05
N PHE A 125 19.32 1.98 -2.39
CA PHE A 125 20.55 2.74 -2.59
C PHE A 125 20.85 3.76 -1.48
N GLY A 126 20.17 3.66 -0.36
CA GLY A 126 20.32 4.56 0.77
C GLY A 126 19.17 5.55 0.90
N LYS A 127 18.97 6.06 2.11
CA LYS A 127 17.85 6.94 2.46
C LYS A 127 17.75 8.18 1.59
N ASP A 128 18.89 8.80 1.30
CA ASP A 128 18.94 10.05 0.52
C ASP A 128 18.51 9.87 -0.93
N LYS A 129 18.62 8.66 -1.46
CA LYS A 129 18.21 8.32 -2.83
C LYS A 129 16.85 7.66 -2.90
N ASP A 130 16.26 7.33 -1.74
CA ASP A 130 14.99 6.63 -1.65
C ASP A 130 13.81 7.59 -1.49
N LYS A 131 13.95 8.62 -0.69
CA LYS A 131 12.84 9.50 -0.35
C LYS A 131 13.25 10.95 -0.14
N VAL A 132 12.27 11.82 -0.34
CA VAL A 132 12.36 13.25 -0.04
C VAL A 132 11.34 13.54 1.06
N MET A 133 11.76 14.22 2.11
CA MET A 133 10.88 14.58 3.22
C MET A 133 9.95 15.72 2.85
N ILE A 134 8.69 15.58 3.23
CA ILE A 134 7.69 16.63 3.08
C ILE A 134 7.76 17.53 4.31
N SER A 135 7.80 18.84 4.11
CA SER A 135 7.70 19.80 5.20
C SER A 135 6.29 19.78 5.76
N GLU A 136 6.15 19.45 7.04
CA GLU A 136 4.85 19.42 7.70
C GLU A 136 4.60 20.76 8.41
N SER A 137 3.45 21.38 8.11
CA SER A 137 2.97 22.52 8.87
C SER A 137 2.39 22.01 10.20
N ARG A 138 2.77 22.66 11.28
CA ARG A 138 2.26 22.34 12.63
C ARG A 138 0.89 22.97 12.87
#